data_104e432de093a29111b6a36a4ed6296a
#
_entry.id   104e432de093a29111b6a36a4ed6296a
#
_cell.length_a   1.000
_cell.length_b   1.000
_cell.length_c   1.000
_cell.angle_alpha   90.00
_cell.angle_beta   90.00
_cell.angle_gamma   90.00
#
_symmetry.space_group_name_H-M   'P 1'
#
loop_
_entity.id
_entity.type
_entity.pdbx_description
1 polymer ?
#
loop_
_entity_poly.entity_id
_entity_poly.type
_entity_poly.pdbx_seq_one_letter_code
_entity_poly.pdbx_strand_id
1 'polypeptide(L)'
;MSNSIDSSHLPFGDHKNAPWYGKDIISVKQFNRDDLEYIFGVAHEMHGMVDRIGTFDLLKGKILANLFYEPSTRTSSSFTAAMERLGGSVIPINEVKYSSVAKGESLPDTVRTLECYADVIALRHPETGSAAIAAKAARKPVINAGDGIGEHPTQALLDTFTIFEELVSGKIDGKTVTMLGDLKYGRTVHSLARLLSLYKVKLNYVSPDILRMPEEVMSEVGVKGILQAEFDSLEKVLPETDVLYVTRVQKERFENPAEYETVKGAFVINPEIMQAAKKEMIVMHPLPRVGEISPDFDDDPRAAYFRQMEYGLYVRMALLAMVLGKA
;
A
#
# COMPACT_ATOMS: atom_id res chain seq x y z
N MET A 1 8.73 -23.09 13.23
CA MET A 1 7.85 -23.81 12.32
C MET A 1 7.21 -22.73 11.45
N SER A 2 7.66 -22.59 10.21
CA SER A 2 7.05 -21.67 9.26
C SER A 2 5.59 -22.07 9.09
N ASN A 3 4.66 -21.17 9.36
CA ASN A 3 3.30 -21.34 8.86
C ASN A 3 3.37 -21.16 7.33
N SER A 4 3.75 -22.24 6.63
CA SER A 4 3.51 -22.30 5.21
C SER A 4 1.99 -22.21 5.03
N ILE A 5 1.52 -21.10 4.48
CA ILE A 5 0.24 -21.12 3.76
C ILE A 5 0.39 -22.29 2.82
N ASP A 6 -0.54 -23.23 2.90
CA ASP A 6 -0.51 -24.43 2.04
C ASP A 6 -0.74 -23.97 0.59
N SER A 7 0.36 -23.63 -0.06
CA SER A 7 0.41 -23.14 -1.44
C SER A 7 0.02 -24.22 -2.46
N SER A 8 -0.16 -25.48 -2.03
CA SER A 8 -0.53 -26.58 -2.91
C SER A 8 -1.92 -26.46 -3.53
N HIS A 9 -2.70 -25.43 -3.14
CA HIS A 9 -4.08 -25.21 -3.56
C HIS A 9 -4.35 -23.88 -4.25
N LEU A 10 -3.33 -23.07 -4.59
CA LEU A 10 -3.52 -21.89 -5.42
C LEU A 10 -3.31 -22.28 -6.90
N PRO A 11 -4.38 -22.68 -7.61
CA PRO A 11 -4.23 -23.06 -9.00
C PRO A 11 -4.16 -21.79 -9.85
N PHE A 12 -2.98 -21.47 -10.38
CA PHE A 12 -2.90 -20.50 -11.46
C PHE A 12 -3.58 -21.07 -12.70
N GLY A 13 -4.56 -20.36 -13.24
CA GLY A 13 -5.32 -20.82 -14.39
C GLY A 13 -6.47 -19.89 -14.74
N ASP A 14 -7.44 -20.35 -15.54
CA ASP A 14 -8.63 -19.58 -15.88
C ASP A 14 -9.69 -19.71 -14.79
N HIS A 15 -9.83 -18.67 -13.95
CA HIS A 15 -10.75 -18.60 -12.80
C HIS A 15 -11.83 -17.52 -12.98
N LYS A 16 -12.62 -17.60 -14.05
CA LYS A 16 -13.72 -16.63 -14.33
C LYS A 16 -14.83 -16.64 -13.27
N ASN A 17 -14.85 -17.63 -12.37
CA ASN A 17 -15.77 -17.70 -11.24
C ASN A 17 -15.12 -17.28 -9.91
N ALA A 18 -13.85 -16.86 -9.91
CA ALA A 18 -13.18 -16.38 -8.71
C ALA A 18 -13.85 -15.10 -8.17
N PRO A 19 -13.88 -14.89 -6.84
CA PRO A 19 -14.59 -13.77 -6.23
C PRO A 19 -14.15 -12.38 -6.74
N TRP A 20 -12.87 -12.27 -7.12
CA TRP A 20 -12.26 -11.00 -7.57
C TRP A 20 -12.19 -10.85 -9.09
N TYR A 21 -12.60 -11.83 -9.89
CA TYR A 21 -12.61 -11.69 -11.34
C TYR A 21 -13.52 -10.56 -11.80
N GLY A 22 -12.96 -9.64 -12.59
CA GLY A 22 -13.68 -8.50 -13.10
C GLY A 22 -14.05 -7.43 -12.06
N LYS A 23 -13.59 -7.56 -10.80
CA LYS A 23 -13.87 -6.58 -9.74
C LYS A 23 -12.87 -5.43 -9.76
N ASP A 24 -13.37 -4.26 -9.34
CA ASP A 24 -12.56 -3.09 -9.08
C ASP A 24 -11.90 -3.17 -7.69
N ILE A 25 -10.73 -2.55 -7.55
CA ILE A 25 -10.04 -2.38 -6.27
C ILE A 25 -9.94 -0.89 -5.98
N ILE A 26 -10.92 -0.34 -5.26
CA ILE A 26 -11.10 1.10 -5.08
C ILE A 26 -10.79 1.54 -3.64
N SER A 27 -11.15 0.72 -2.65
CA SER A 27 -11.06 1.07 -1.23
C SER A 27 -10.61 -0.13 -0.40
N VAL A 28 -9.88 0.13 0.69
CA VAL A 28 -9.54 -0.91 1.68
C VAL A 28 -10.77 -1.48 2.38
N LYS A 29 -11.89 -0.77 2.36
CA LYS A 29 -13.18 -1.20 2.95
C LYS A 29 -13.83 -2.37 2.20
N GLN A 30 -13.34 -2.70 0.98
CA GLN A 30 -13.83 -3.83 0.19
C GLN A 30 -13.34 -5.19 0.72
N PHE A 31 -12.26 -5.20 1.52
CA PHE A 31 -11.61 -6.41 1.97
C PHE A 31 -12.08 -6.84 3.35
N ASN A 32 -12.27 -8.14 3.52
CA ASN A 32 -12.34 -8.81 4.81
C ASN A 32 -11.02 -9.57 5.07
N ARG A 33 -10.93 -10.26 6.19
CA ARG A 33 -9.72 -10.99 6.57
C ARG A 33 -9.39 -12.14 5.61
N ASP A 34 -10.38 -12.90 5.18
CA ASP A 34 -10.19 -14.04 4.26
C ASP A 34 -9.66 -13.55 2.91
N ASP A 35 -10.14 -12.37 2.44
CA ASP A 35 -9.61 -11.73 1.23
C ASP A 35 -8.12 -11.40 1.38
N LEU A 36 -7.71 -10.87 2.54
CA LEU A 36 -6.30 -10.55 2.79
C LEU A 36 -5.44 -11.82 2.83
N GLU A 37 -5.89 -12.87 3.51
CA GLU A 37 -5.18 -14.16 3.56
C GLU A 37 -5.03 -14.76 2.16
N TYR A 38 -6.07 -14.66 1.33
CA TYR A 38 -6.00 -15.10 -0.07
C TYR A 38 -5.01 -14.28 -0.90
N ILE A 39 -5.11 -12.93 -0.85
CA ILE A 39 -4.19 -12.03 -1.56
C ILE A 39 -2.74 -12.30 -1.15
N PHE A 40 -2.48 -12.48 0.15
CA PHE A 40 -1.14 -12.72 0.67
C PHE A 40 -0.61 -14.10 0.27
N GLY A 41 -1.46 -15.12 0.23
CA GLY A 41 -1.09 -16.43 -0.30
C GLY A 41 -0.66 -16.35 -1.77
N VAL A 42 -1.45 -15.68 -2.61
CA VAL A 42 -1.10 -15.45 -4.02
C VAL A 42 0.17 -14.63 -4.16
N ALA A 43 0.34 -13.55 -3.36
CA ALA A 43 1.54 -12.70 -3.42
C ALA A 43 2.81 -13.47 -3.00
N HIS A 44 2.71 -14.33 -1.98
CA HIS A 44 3.81 -15.19 -1.54
C HIS A 44 4.23 -16.18 -2.65
N GLU A 45 3.27 -16.81 -3.34
CA GLU A 45 3.55 -17.65 -4.52
C GLU A 45 4.21 -16.85 -5.65
N MET A 46 3.74 -15.62 -5.92
CA MET A 46 4.36 -14.74 -6.93
C MET A 46 5.81 -14.44 -6.58
N HIS A 47 6.12 -14.18 -5.31
CA HIS A 47 7.49 -14.00 -4.81
C HIS A 47 8.35 -15.22 -5.13
N GLY A 48 7.93 -16.41 -4.70
CA GLY A 48 8.68 -17.64 -4.95
C GLY A 48 8.83 -17.97 -6.45
N MET A 49 7.88 -17.60 -7.30
CA MET A 49 7.98 -17.76 -8.75
C MET A 49 8.98 -16.78 -9.37
N VAL A 50 8.96 -15.52 -8.96
CA VAL A 50 9.91 -14.51 -9.44
C VAL A 50 11.34 -14.89 -9.07
N ASP A 51 11.57 -15.37 -7.86
CA ASP A 51 12.91 -15.81 -7.41
C ASP A 51 13.44 -16.99 -8.24
N ARG A 52 12.56 -17.91 -8.63
CA ARG A 52 12.96 -19.13 -9.36
C ARG A 52 13.14 -18.92 -10.87
N ILE A 53 12.24 -18.14 -11.49
CA ILE A 53 12.18 -18.06 -12.96
C ILE A 53 12.10 -16.63 -13.52
N GLY A 54 11.97 -15.62 -12.67
CA GLY A 54 11.97 -14.21 -13.05
C GLY A 54 10.64 -13.74 -13.66
N THR A 55 10.26 -14.21 -14.82
CA THR A 55 9.03 -13.88 -15.54
C THR A 55 8.30 -15.15 -15.98
N PHE A 56 6.98 -15.07 -16.10
CA PHE A 56 6.16 -16.20 -16.55
C PHE A 56 4.87 -15.74 -17.26
N ASP A 57 4.34 -16.57 -18.16
CA ASP A 57 3.30 -16.21 -19.13
C ASP A 57 1.85 -16.26 -18.56
N LEU A 58 1.63 -15.91 -17.27
CA LEU A 58 0.32 -16.00 -16.64
C LEU A 58 -0.70 -15.01 -17.24
N LEU A 59 -0.26 -13.79 -17.55
CA LEU A 59 -1.07 -12.73 -18.16
C LEU A 59 -0.68 -12.44 -19.61
N LYS A 60 -0.10 -13.42 -20.30
CA LYS A 60 0.25 -13.30 -21.72
C LYS A 60 -0.95 -12.88 -22.56
N GLY A 61 -0.78 -11.84 -23.37
CA GLY A 61 -1.84 -11.26 -24.20
C GLY A 61 -2.80 -10.33 -23.46
N LYS A 62 -2.58 -10.06 -22.15
CA LYS A 62 -3.30 -9.05 -21.37
C LYS A 62 -2.55 -7.73 -21.37
N ILE A 63 -3.28 -6.63 -21.29
CA ILE A 63 -2.75 -5.27 -21.34
C ILE A 63 -3.24 -4.48 -20.12
N LEU A 64 -2.30 -3.85 -19.41
CA LEU A 64 -2.55 -2.88 -18.34
C LEU A 64 -2.47 -1.47 -18.91
N ALA A 65 -3.52 -0.66 -18.76
CA ALA A 65 -3.42 0.80 -18.89
C ALA A 65 -2.95 1.40 -17.55
N ASN A 66 -1.73 1.95 -17.53
CA ASN A 66 -1.12 2.53 -16.34
C ASN A 66 -1.31 4.05 -16.38
N LEU A 67 -2.49 4.52 -15.90
CA LEU A 67 -2.98 5.91 -16.04
C LEU A 67 -2.66 6.74 -14.80
N PHE A 68 -1.63 7.59 -14.89
CA PHE A 68 -1.13 8.40 -13.78
C PHE A 68 -1.23 9.89 -14.08
N TYR A 69 -2.19 10.56 -13.43
CA TYR A 69 -2.36 12.02 -13.48
C TYR A 69 -1.36 12.77 -12.62
N GLU A 70 -0.79 12.10 -11.62
CA GLU A 70 0.28 12.62 -10.78
C GLU A 70 1.57 11.80 -10.98
N PRO A 71 2.75 12.43 -10.97
CA PRO A 71 4.02 11.72 -11.01
C PRO A 71 4.14 10.71 -9.85
N SER A 72 4.48 9.48 -10.18
CA SER A 72 4.68 8.43 -9.17
C SER A 72 5.65 7.38 -9.68
N THR A 73 6.95 7.60 -9.46
CA THR A 73 7.99 6.67 -9.90
C THR A 73 7.77 5.26 -9.33
N ARG A 74 7.57 5.14 -8.01
CA ARG A 74 7.45 3.83 -7.35
C ARG A 74 6.21 3.05 -7.77
N THR A 75 5.02 3.66 -7.63
CA THR A 75 3.76 2.96 -7.90
C THR A 75 3.61 2.63 -9.38
N SER A 76 3.91 3.58 -10.27
CA SER A 76 3.84 3.35 -11.71
C SER A 76 4.81 2.26 -12.16
N SER A 77 6.10 2.35 -11.77
CA SER A 77 7.10 1.33 -12.11
C SER A 77 6.76 -0.04 -11.53
N SER A 78 6.22 -0.10 -10.32
CA SER A 78 5.84 -1.38 -9.70
C SER A 78 4.66 -2.05 -10.41
N PHE A 79 3.63 -1.30 -10.85
CA PHE A 79 2.56 -1.85 -11.70
C PHE A 79 3.08 -2.32 -13.06
N THR A 80 3.97 -1.53 -13.68
CA THR A 80 4.62 -1.92 -14.93
C THR A 80 5.38 -3.22 -14.75
N ALA A 81 6.29 -3.28 -13.76
CA ALA A 81 7.07 -4.48 -13.48
C ALA A 81 6.19 -5.69 -13.13
N ALA A 82 5.10 -5.49 -12.36
CA ALA A 82 4.17 -6.55 -12.01
C ALA A 82 3.50 -7.16 -13.25
N MET A 83 3.02 -6.32 -14.16
CA MET A 83 2.40 -6.79 -15.39
C MET A 83 3.39 -7.50 -16.32
N GLU A 84 4.60 -6.96 -16.46
CA GLU A 84 5.65 -7.56 -17.28
C GLU A 84 6.18 -8.88 -16.70
N ARG A 85 6.33 -8.99 -15.37
CA ARG A 85 6.68 -10.26 -14.70
C ARG A 85 5.66 -11.34 -14.95
N LEU A 86 4.39 -10.98 -15.11
CA LEU A 86 3.28 -11.88 -15.44
C LEU A 86 3.14 -12.16 -16.95
N GLY A 87 4.05 -11.65 -17.79
CA GLY A 87 4.04 -11.87 -19.24
C GLY A 87 3.04 -11.01 -20.01
N GLY A 88 2.40 -10.03 -19.34
CA GLY A 88 1.50 -9.06 -19.99
C GLY A 88 2.24 -7.87 -20.57
N SER A 89 1.47 -6.91 -21.11
CA SER A 89 1.98 -5.67 -21.70
C SER A 89 1.40 -4.44 -21.01
N VAL A 90 2.07 -3.30 -21.12
CA VAL A 90 1.64 -2.05 -20.45
C VAL A 90 1.50 -0.92 -21.46
N ILE A 91 0.42 -0.15 -21.34
CA ILE A 91 0.26 1.16 -21.98
C ILE A 91 0.54 2.20 -20.89
N PRO A 92 1.75 2.81 -20.83
CA PRO A 92 2.06 3.81 -19.82
C PRO A 92 1.49 5.17 -20.22
N ILE A 93 0.70 5.79 -19.34
CA ILE A 93 0.19 7.15 -19.49
C ILE A 93 0.63 7.94 -18.27
N ASN A 94 1.86 8.41 -18.33
CA ASN A 94 2.46 9.32 -17.36
C ASN A 94 2.43 10.74 -17.96
N GLU A 95 2.29 11.75 -17.11
CA GLU A 95 2.23 13.14 -17.57
C GLU A 95 1.02 13.46 -18.47
N VAL A 96 -0.15 13.28 -17.90
CA VAL A 96 -1.46 13.50 -18.55
C VAL A 96 -1.60 14.88 -19.21
N LYS A 97 -0.82 15.88 -18.79
CA LYS A 97 -0.79 17.22 -19.42
C LYS A 97 -0.41 17.23 -20.91
N TYR A 98 0.14 16.13 -21.41
CA TYR A 98 0.45 15.95 -22.84
C TYR A 98 -0.55 15.02 -23.56
N SER A 99 -1.59 14.56 -22.88
CA SER A 99 -2.64 13.70 -23.41
C SER A 99 -3.89 14.48 -23.83
N SER A 100 -4.94 13.78 -24.26
CA SER A 100 -6.26 14.36 -24.58
C SER A 100 -6.90 15.09 -23.40
N VAL A 101 -6.54 14.74 -22.16
CA VAL A 101 -6.99 15.43 -20.94
C VAL A 101 -6.60 16.92 -20.95
N ALA A 102 -5.42 17.25 -21.49
CA ALA A 102 -5.00 18.65 -21.67
C ALA A 102 -5.94 19.45 -22.62
N LYS A 103 -6.75 18.76 -23.42
CA LYS A 103 -7.78 19.35 -24.31
C LYS A 103 -9.17 19.39 -23.66
N GLY A 104 -9.29 18.98 -22.38
CA GLY A 104 -10.55 18.97 -21.64
C GLY A 104 -11.31 17.65 -21.67
N GLU A 105 -10.68 16.52 -22.06
CA GLU A 105 -11.30 15.21 -21.99
C GLU A 105 -11.63 14.84 -20.54
N SER A 106 -12.86 14.36 -20.31
CA SER A 106 -13.29 13.94 -18.97
C SER A 106 -12.65 12.62 -18.55
N LEU A 107 -12.47 12.40 -17.22
CA LEU A 107 -11.99 11.12 -16.71
C LEU A 107 -12.85 9.91 -17.16
N PRO A 108 -14.20 9.97 -17.17
CA PRO A 108 -15.02 8.91 -17.73
C PRO A 108 -14.74 8.60 -19.21
N ASP A 109 -14.50 9.62 -20.04
CA ASP A 109 -14.22 9.40 -21.46
C ASP A 109 -12.82 8.82 -21.68
N THR A 110 -11.82 9.31 -20.93
CA THR A 110 -10.47 8.73 -20.93
C THR A 110 -10.50 7.25 -20.57
N VAL A 111 -11.23 6.89 -19.51
CA VAL A 111 -11.32 5.49 -19.03
C VAL A 111 -12.04 4.61 -20.06
N ARG A 112 -13.16 5.07 -20.64
CA ARG A 112 -13.89 4.35 -21.71
C ARG A 112 -13.05 4.17 -22.97
N THR A 113 -12.21 5.14 -23.29
CA THR A 113 -11.26 5.01 -24.41
C THR A 113 -10.22 3.95 -24.11
N LEU A 114 -9.62 3.97 -22.91
CA LEU A 114 -8.58 3.03 -22.54
C LEU A 114 -9.08 1.59 -22.40
N GLU A 115 -10.31 1.38 -21.91
CA GLU A 115 -10.89 0.03 -21.83
C GLU A 115 -11.06 -0.66 -23.19
N CYS A 116 -11.03 0.11 -24.31
CA CYS A 116 -11.02 -0.47 -25.65
C CYS A 116 -9.66 -1.09 -26.02
N TYR A 117 -8.60 -0.72 -25.32
CA TYR A 117 -7.22 -1.14 -25.59
C TYR A 117 -6.62 -2.00 -24.49
N ALA A 118 -7.15 -1.92 -23.27
CA ALA A 118 -6.59 -2.59 -22.09
C ALA A 118 -7.61 -3.53 -21.44
N ASP A 119 -7.10 -4.51 -20.69
CA ASP A 119 -7.91 -5.46 -19.91
C ASP A 119 -8.11 -5.00 -18.47
N VAL A 120 -7.24 -4.12 -17.95
CA VAL A 120 -7.28 -3.56 -16.60
C VAL A 120 -6.66 -2.16 -16.61
N ILE A 121 -7.14 -1.30 -15.71
CA ILE A 121 -6.67 0.09 -15.58
C ILE A 121 -6.15 0.32 -14.17
N ALA A 122 -4.88 0.70 -14.00
CA ALA A 122 -4.38 1.25 -12.74
C ALA A 122 -4.46 2.78 -12.81
N LEU A 123 -5.23 3.38 -11.92
CA LEU A 123 -5.49 4.81 -11.91
C LEU A 123 -4.87 5.49 -10.69
N ARG A 124 -4.06 6.53 -10.93
CA ARG A 124 -3.65 7.52 -9.92
C ARG A 124 -4.14 8.91 -10.30
N HIS A 125 -4.87 9.57 -9.40
CA HIS A 125 -5.50 10.87 -9.67
C HIS A 125 -5.35 11.83 -8.48
N PRO A 126 -5.21 13.17 -8.70
CA PRO A 126 -5.10 14.14 -7.61
C PRO A 126 -6.41 14.35 -6.83
N GLU A 127 -7.55 14.07 -7.41
CA GLU A 127 -8.86 14.31 -6.79
C GLU A 127 -9.37 13.07 -6.08
N THR A 128 -9.81 13.25 -4.83
CA THR A 128 -10.44 12.19 -4.02
C THR A 128 -11.74 11.72 -4.66
N GLY A 129 -11.97 10.40 -4.69
CA GLY A 129 -13.16 9.78 -5.29
C GLY A 129 -13.05 9.51 -6.79
N SER A 130 -11.98 9.97 -7.47
CA SER A 130 -11.80 9.76 -8.91
C SER A 130 -11.73 8.28 -9.29
N ALA A 131 -11.16 7.44 -8.45
CA ALA A 131 -11.11 5.99 -8.70
C ALA A 131 -12.52 5.37 -8.75
N ALA A 132 -13.44 5.81 -7.88
CA ALA A 132 -14.82 5.35 -7.90
C ALA A 132 -15.59 5.87 -9.15
N ILE A 133 -15.31 7.11 -9.59
CA ILE A 133 -15.87 7.67 -10.83
C ILE A 133 -15.38 6.85 -12.04
N ALA A 134 -14.09 6.52 -12.08
CA ALA A 134 -13.49 5.71 -13.13
C ALA A 134 -14.11 4.30 -13.18
N ALA A 135 -14.21 3.63 -12.04
CA ALA A 135 -14.79 2.30 -11.91
C ALA A 135 -16.26 2.26 -12.37
N LYS A 136 -17.05 3.31 -12.03
CA LYS A 136 -18.43 3.41 -12.49
C LYS A 136 -18.55 3.61 -14.02
N ALA A 137 -17.55 4.22 -14.63
CA ALA A 137 -17.53 4.48 -16.07
C ALA A 137 -17.01 3.31 -16.90
N ALA A 138 -16.07 2.52 -16.33
CA ALA A 138 -15.41 1.41 -16.99
C ALA A 138 -16.23 0.12 -16.92
N ARG A 139 -16.02 -0.75 -17.93
CA ARG A 139 -16.45 -2.16 -17.95
C ARG A 139 -15.31 -3.11 -17.59
N LYS A 140 -14.09 -2.60 -17.55
CA LYS A 140 -12.87 -3.33 -17.19
C LYS A 140 -12.47 -2.99 -15.77
N PRO A 141 -11.82 -3.89 -15.03
CA PRO A 141 -11.36 -3.61 -13.67
C PRO A 141 -10.53 -2.34 -13.56
N VAL A 142 -10.83 -1.53 -12.56
CA VAL A 142 -10.06 -0.35 -12.17
C VAL A 142 -9.39 -0.60 -10.83
N ILE A 143 -8.08 -0.37 -10.75
CA ILE A 143 -7.30 -0.47 -9.52
C ILE A 143 -6.86 0.94 -9.10
N ASN A 144 -7.30 1.35 -7.91
CA ASN A 144 -6.91 2.62 -7.31
C ASN A 144 -5.43 2.60 -6.87
N ALA A 145 -4.59 3.32 -7.59
CA ALA A 145 -3.18 3.54 -7.30
C ALA A 145 -2.90 4.83 -6.49
N GLY A 146 -3.97 5.41 -5.91
CA GLY A 146 -3.99 6.60 -5.08
C GLY A 146 -4.85 7.71 -5.66
N ASP A 147 -5.85 8.19 -4.91
CA ASP A 147 -6.74 9.28 -5.28
C ASP A 147 -6.71 10.44 -4.26
N GLY A 148 -5.95 11.46 -4.56
CA GLY A 148 -5.81 12.67 -3.73
C GLY A 148 -5.38 12.37 -2.29
N ILE A 149 -6.15 12.88 -1.33
CA ILE A 149 -6.01 12.58 0.11
C ILE A 149 -6.90 11.39 0.53
N GLY A 150 -7.62 10.78 -0.40
CA GLY A 150 -8.51 9.66 -0.15
C GLY A 150 -7.78 8.37 0.25
N GLU A 151 -7.78 7.37 -0.62
CA GLU A 151 -7.18 6.08 -0.31
C GLU A 151 -6.05 5.70 -1.28
N HIS A 152 -5.24 4.75 -0.83
CA HIS A 152 -4.28 4.04 -1.65
C HIS A 152 -4.32 2.56 -1.27
N PRO A 153 -5.35 1.81 -1.70
CA PRO A 153 -5.58 0.44 -1.22
C PRO A 153 -4.39 -0.49 -1.50
N THR A 154 -3.74 -0.36 -2.65
CA THR A 154 -2.58 -1.21 -2.96
C THR A 154 -1.36 -0.91 -2.08
N GLN A 155 -1.26 0.31 -1.51
CA GLN A 155 -0.23 0.62 -0.51
C GLN A 155 -0.56 -0.06 0.82
N ALA A 156 -1.79 0.08 1.30
CA ALA A 156 -2.19 -0.56 2.55
C ALA A 156 -2.08 -2.10 2.50
N LEU A 157 -2.40 -2.69 1.35
CA LEU A 157 -2.24 -4.14 1.12
C LEU A 157 -0.78 -4.57 1.17
N LEU A 158 0.11 -3.87 0.46
CA LEU A 158 1.55 -4.20 0.50
C LEU A 158 2.16 -3.94 1.88
N ASP A 159 1.71 -2.91 2.60
CA ASP A 159 2.17 -2.62 3.95
C ASP A 159 1.76 -3.75 4.91
N THR A 160 0.51 -4.21 4.82
CA THR A 160 0.02 -5.33 5.64
C THR A 160 0.71 -6.65 5.25
N PHE A 161 0.95 -6.88 3.97
CA PHE A 161 1.71 -8.04 3.48
C PHE A 161 3.17 -8.00 3.97
N THR A 162 3.80 -6.82 3.96
CA THR A 162 5.15 -6.65 4.53
C THR A 162 5.19 -7.03 6.01
N ILE A 163 4.19 -6.60 6.79
CA ILE A 163 4.09 -6.99 8.20
C ILE A 163 3.97 -8.51 8.34
N PHE A 164 3.16 -9.15 7.47
CA PHE A 164 2.98 -10.60 7.47
C PHE A 164 4.29 -11.35 7.14
N GLU A 165 5.03 -10.94 6.11
CA GLU A 165 6.27 -11.58 5.67
C GLU A 165 7.44 -11.36 6.65
N GLU A 166 7.59 -10.15 7.19
CA GLU A 166 8.71 -9.77 8.04
C GLU A 166 8.57 -10.26 9.50
N LEU A 167 7.36 -10.54 9.97
CA LEU A 167 7.17 -11.05 11.32
C LEU A 167 7.61 -12.52 11.41
N VAL A 168 8.53 -12.82 12.32
CA VAL A 168 9.08 -14.18 12.56
C VAL A 168 7.98 -15.23 12.75
N SER A 169 6.84 -14.83 13.31
CA SER A 169 5.71 -15.74 13.53
C SER A 169 4.77 -15.87 12.32
N GLY A 170 4.90 -15.02 11.29
CA GLY A 170 3.90 -14.89 10.23
C GLY A 170 2.51 -14.51 10.72
N LYS A 171 2.39 -13.99 11.97
CA LYS A 171 1.10 -13.66 12.59
C LYS A 171 1.04 -12.19 12.96
N ILE A 172 0.06 -11.50 12.41
CA ILE A 172 -0.23 -10.10 12.72
C ILE A 172 -1.00 -9.98 14.04
N ASP A 173 -1.85 -10.96 14.37
CA ASP A 173 -2.61 -10.97 15.62
C ASP A 173 -1.69 -10.92 16.87
N GLY A 174 -2.07 -10.10 17.83
CA GLY A 174 -1.33 -9.90 19.09
C GLY A 174 -0.16 -8.93 18.99
N LYS A 175 0.08 -8.31 17.83
CA LYS A 175 1.19 -7.38 17.62
C LYS A 175 0.82 -5.94 17.99
N THR A 176 1.82 -5.18 18.42
CA THR A 176 1.73 -3.74 18.61
C THR A 176 2.33 -3.04 17.40
N VAL A 177 1.51 -2.28 16.68
CA VAL A 177 1.91 -1.47 15.54
C VAL A 177 1.90 0.00 15.95
N THR A 178 3.05 0.66 15.85
CA THR A 178 3.20 2.09 16.14
C THR A 178 3.32 2.85 14.82
N MET A 179 2.43 3.81 14.60
CA MET A 179 2.46 4.74 13.47
C MET A 179 3.04 6.06 13.93
N LEU A 180 4.09 6.53 13.25
CA LEU A 180 4.91 7.66 13.66
C LEU A 180 4.97 8.75 12.56
N GLY A 181 4.76 9.99 12.92
CA GLY A 181 4.99 11.16 12.07
C GLY A 181 3.72 11.93 11.70
N ASP A 182 3.47 12.14 10.39
CA ASP A 182 2.26 12.83 9.91
C ASP A 182 1.09 11.86 9.82
N LEU A 183 0.28 11.82 10.88
CA LEU A 183 -0.92 10.96 10.93
C LEU A 183 -2.18 11.68 10.45
N LYS A 184 -2.13 13.02 10.34
CA LYS A 184 -3.29 13.82 9.92
C LYS A 184 -3.51 13.78 8.41
N TYR A 185 -2.45 13.97 7.62
CA TYR A 185 -2.53 14.04 6.16
C TYR A 185 -2.07 12.73 5.48
N GLY A 186 -1.59 11.78 6.29
CA GLY A 186 -1.03 10.52 5.85
C GLY A 186 -2.08 9.50 5.41
N ARG A 187 -2.61 9.57 4.17
CA ARG A 187 -3.56 8.56 3.66
C ARG A 187 -3.07 7.11 3.80
N THR A 188 -1.75 6.88 3.80
CA THR A 188 -1.17 5.53 3.96
C THR A 188 -1.43 4.98 5.35
N VAL A 189 -1.26 5.79 6.41
CA VAL A 189 -1.55 5.36 7.79
C VAL A 189 -3.04 5.16 8.03
N HIS A 190 -3.91 5.99 7.40
CA HIS A 190 -5.37 5.82 7.50
C HIS A 190 -5.82 4.48 6.89
N SER A 191 -5.37 4.19 5.68
CA SER A 191 -5.70 2.94 5.00
C SER A 191 -5.11 1.72 5.69
N LEU A 192 -3.86 1.82 6.20
CA LEU A 192 -3.21 0.76 6.96
C LEU A 192 -3.94 0.48 8.28
N ALA A 193 -4.31 1.51 9.05
CA ALA A 193 -5.06 1.34 10.29
C ALA A 193 -6.39 0.61 10.07
N ARG A 194 -7.10 0.94 8.98
CA ARG A 194 -8.34 0.26 8.58
C ARG A 194 -8.11 -1.23 8.25
N LEU A 195 -7.06 -1.58 7.49
CA LEU A 195 -6.76 -2.98 7.21
C LEU A 195 -6.30 -3.74 8.45
N LEU A 196 -5.46 -3.13 9.29
CA LEU A 196 -5.02 -3.74 10.53
C LEU A 196 -6.18 -3.96 11.52
N SER A 197 -7.28 -3.20 11.41
CA SER A 197 -8.48 -3.44 12.21
C SER A 197 -9.19 -4.76 11.93
N LEU A 198 -8.80 -5.49 10.86
CA LEU A 198 -9.25 -6.86 10.58
C LEU A 198 -8.49 -7.92 11.40
N TYR A 199 -7.45 -7.50 12.12
CA TYR A 199 -6.62 -8.34 12.99
C TYR A 199 -6.75 -7.91 14.46
N LYS A 200 -6.30 -8.76 15.38
CA LYS A 200 -6.27 -8.45 16.82
C LYS A 200 -4.95 -7.76 17.17
N VAL A 201 -4.82 -6.48 16.81
CA VAL A 201 -3.61 -5.68 17.06
C VAL A 201 -3.85 -4.60 18.10
N LYS A 202 -2.76 -4.03 18.64
CA LYS A 202 -2.75 -2.76 19.36
C LYS A 202 -2.15 -1.70 18.44
N LEU A 203 -2.81 -0.55 18.29
CA LEU A 203 -2.33 0.58 17.49
C LEU A 203 -1.90 1.71 18.41
N ASN A 204 -0.64 2.14 18.29
CA ASN A 204 -0.13 3.35 18.91
C ASN A 204 0.06 4.42 17.82
N TYR A 205 -0.36 5.64 18.12
CA TYR A 205 -0.22 6.81 17.25
C TYR A 205 0.74 7.78 17.90
N VAL A 206 1.88 8.02 17.28
CA VAL A 206 2.91 8.95 17.79
C VAL A 206 3.05 10.10 16.82
N SER A 207 2.66 11.29 17.23
CA SER A 207 2.70 12.47 16.38
C SER A 207 2.74 13.76 17.19
N PRO A 208 3.23 14.88 16.61
CA PRO A 208 2.96 16.20 17.15
C PRO A 208 1.44 16.47 17.23
N ASP A 209 1.00 17.30 18.18
CA ASP A 209 -0.42 17.59 18.41
C ASP A 209 -1.18 18.03 17.15
N ILE A 210 -0.56 18.84 16.31
CA ILE A 210 -1.17 19.34 15.06
C ILE A 210 -1.28 18.30 13.95
N LEU A 211 -0.63 17.13 14.10
CA LEU A 211 -0.57 16.04 13.13
C LEU A 211 -1.19 14.72 13.64
N ARG A 212 -2.04 14.80 14.65
CA ARG A 212 -2.72 13.63 15.23
C ARG A 212 -3.58 12.89 14.21
N MET A 213 -3.80 11.61 14.49
CA MET A 213 -4.72 10.77 13.71
C MET A 213 -6.12 11.38 13.74
N PRO A 214 -6.81 11.53 12.58
CA PRO A 214 -8.18 12.03 12.55
C PRO A 214 -9.14 11.17 13.40
N GLU A 215 -10.00 11.82 14.16
CA GLU A 215 -10.97 11.17 15.04
C GLU A 215 -11.91 10.22 14.27
N GLU A 216 -12.25 10.56 13.02
CA GLU A 216 -13.04 9.72 12.12
C GLU A 216 -12.36 8.35 11.89
N VAL A 217 -11.05 8.35 11.61
CA VAL A 217 -10.29 7.11 11.40
C VAL A 217 -10.21 6.31 12.70
N MET A 218 -9.92 6.96 13.81
CA MET A 218 -9.86 6.30 15.12
C MET A 218 -11.22 5.68 15.51
N SER A 219 -12.32 6.37 15.23
CA SER A 219 -13.67 5.87 15.47
C SER A 219 -13.98 4.65 14.61
N GLU A 220 -13.69 4.69 13.29
CA GLU A 220 -13.88 3.56 12.37
C GLU A 220 -13.11 2.31 12.83
N VAL A 221 -11.87 2.49 13.28
CA VAL A 221 -11.02 1.39 13.78
C VAL A 221 -11.52 0.90 15.15
N GLY A 222 -11.95 1.81 16.02
CA GLY A 222 -12.44 1.52 17.37
C GLY A 222 -13.70 0.65 17.37
N VAL A 223 -14.61 0.84 16.42
CA VAL A 223 -15.82 0.00 16.25
C VAL A 223 -15.47 -1.49 16.05
N LYS A 224 -14.27 -1.79 15.54
CA LYS A 224 -13.76 -3.16 15.39
C LYS A 224 -13.17 -3.75 16.67
N GLY A 225 -13.17 -3.00 17.77
CA GLY A 225 -12.64 -3.45 19.07
C GLY A 225 -11.12 -3.36 19.19
N ILE A 226 -10.46 -2.58 18.33
CA ILE A 226 -9.01 -2.39 18.35
C ILE A 226 -8.61 -1.46 19.48
N LEU A 227 -7.61 -1.87 20.27
CA LEU A 227 -6.98 -1.00 21.27
C LEU A 227 -6.13 0.06 20.57
N GLN A 228 -6.43 1.32 20.87
CA GLN A 228 -5.75 2.47 20.27
C GLN A 228 -5.29 3.43 21.38
N ALA A 229 -4.11 4.02 21.21
CA ALA A 229 -3.59 5.04 22.11
C ALA A 229 -2.74 6.08 21.36
N GLU A 230 -2.84 7.34 21.77
CA GLU A 230 -2.04 8.45 21.23
C GLU A 230 -0.90 8.81 22.18
N PHE A 231 0.24 9.18 21.62
CA PHE A 231 1.45 9.55 22.34
C PHE A 231 2.15 10.75 21.63
N ASP A 232 2.85 11.52 22.44
CA ASP A 232 3.67 12.66 22.01
C ASP A 232 5.15 12.30 21.85
N SER A 233 5.57 11.10 22.31
CA SER A 233 6.95 10.63 22.34
C SER A 233 7.05 9.16 21.93
N LEU A 234 8.03 8.86 21.08
CA LEU A 234 8.31 7.51 20.60
C LEU A 234 8.88 6.62 21.73
N GLU A 235 9.71 7.19 22.59
CA GLU A 235 10.41 6.48 23.67
C GLU A 235 9.43 5.77 24.61
N LYS A 236 8.22 6.32 24.78
CA LYS A 236 7.18 5.76 25.65
C LYS A 236 6.64 4.42 25.16
N VAL A 237 6.70 4.17 23.84
CA VAL A 237 6.06 3.02 23.18
C VAL A 237 7.05 2.09 22.49
N LEU A 238 8.26 2.57 22.21
CA LEU A 238 9.26 1.84 21.44
C LEU A 238 9.59 0.45 22.01
N PRO A 239 9.74 0.25 23.34
CA PRO A 239 10.04 -1.06 23.91
C PRO A 239 8.91 -2.10 23.71
N GLU A 240 7.68 -1.68 23.49
CA GLU A 240 6.53 -2.57 23.27
C GLU A 240 6.21 -2.77 21.78
N THR A 241 6.77 -1.94 20.91
CA THR A 241 6.48 -1.92 19.48
C THR A 241 7.04 -3.15 18.77
N ASP A 242 6.22 -3.83 17.98
CA ASP A 242 6.63 -4.91 17.08
C ASP A 242 6.86 -4.40 15.66
N VAL A 243 6.04 -3.41 15.24
CA VAL A 243 6.11 -2.79 13.92
C VAL A 243 6.09 -1.27 14.09
N LEU A 244 7.13 -0.60 13.60
CA LEU A 244 7.21 0.85 13.54
C LEU A 244 7.00 1.32 12.10
N TYR A 245 5.85 1.94 11.83
CA TYR A 245 5.52 2.52 10.53
C TYR A 245 5.76 4.03 10.56
N VAL A 246 6.83 4.46 9.91
CA VAL A 246 7.28 5.87 9.91
C VAL A 246 6.75 6.59 8.68
N THR A 247 6.27 7.82 8.85
CA THR A 247 5.87 8.68 7.75
C THR A 247 6.59 10.03 7.81
N ARG A 248 6.86 10.61 6.65
CA ARG A 248 7.39 11.96 6.57
C ARG A 248 6.32 13.00 6.88
N VAL A 249 6.71 14.15 7.41
CA VAL A 249 5.85 15.33 7.48
C VAL A 249 5.72 15.94 6.09
N GLN A 250 4.50 16.04 5.55
CA GLN A 250 4.23 16.46 4.18
C GLN A 250 4.13 17.98 4.08
N LYS A 251 5.26 18.67 3.80
CA LYS A 251 5.34 20.14 3.68
C LYS A 251 4.25 20.73 2.76
N GLU A 252 3.98 20.04 1.67
CA GLU A 252 3.02 20.42 0.64
C GLU A 252 1.56 20.45 1.10
N ARG A 253 1.26 19.96 2.32
CA ARG A 253 -0.07 19.92 2.92
C ARG A 253 -0.34 21.04 3.93
N PHE A 254 0.69 21.82 4.27
CA PHE A 254 0.55 22.92 5.22
C PHE A 254 0.16 24.19 4.47
N GLU A 255 -0.93 24.82 4.88
CA GLU A 255 -1.32 26.15 4.39
C GLU A 255 -0.36 27.22 4.92
N ASN A 256 0.09 27.09 6.18
CA ASN A 256 1.03 27.96 6.83
C ASN A 256 2.42 27.32 6.92
N PRO A 257 3.43 27.82 6.18
CA PRO A 257 4.80 27.29 6.24
C PRO A 257 5.43 27.35 7.64
N ALA A 258 5.01 28.27 8.50
CA ALA A 258 5.53 28.37 9.87
C ALA A 258 5.13 27.17 10.73
N GLU A 259 3.94 26.61 10.54
CA GLU A 259 3.50 25.40 11.25
C GLU A 259 4.36 24.20 10.86
N TYR A 260 4.68 24.05 9.58
CA TYR A 260 5.61 23.01 9.14
C TYR A 260 6.97 23.10 9.84
N GLU A 261 7.53 24.30 9.99
CA GLU A 261 8.82 24.51 10.64
C GLU A 261 8.82 24.05 12.11
N THR A 262 7.67 24.06 12.80
CA THR A 262 7.55 23.60 14.19
C THR A 262 7.58 22.09 14.35
N VAL A 263 7.27 21.34 13.29
CA VAL A 263 7.13 19.87 13.32
C VAL A 263 8.11 19.14 12.40
N LYS A 264 8.80 19.84 11.53
CA LYS A 264 9.83 19.22 10.69
C LYS A 264 10.94 18.65 11.60
N GLY A 265 11.31 17.38 11.38
CA GLY A 265 12.34 16.72 12.16
C GLY A 265 11.96 16.42 13.61
N ALA A 266 10.65 16.45 13.95
CA ALA A 266 10.17 16.09 15.28
C ALA A 266 10.58 14.64 15.69
N PHE A 267 10.71 13.76 14.71
CA PHE A 267 11.13 12.38 14.92
C PHE A 267 12.18 12.00 13.88
N VAL A 268 13.31 11.44 14.35
CA VAL A 268 14.37 10.90 13.49
C VAL A 268 14.75 9.52 14.00
N ILE A 269 14.52 8.51 13.19
CA ILE A 269 14.95 7.14 13.48
C ILE A 269 16.42 7.01 13.14
N ASN A 270 17.22 6.62 14.12
CA ASN A 270 18.65 6.39 13.99
C ASN A 270 19.09 5.19 14.86
N PRO A 271 20.33 4.67 14.72
CA PRO A 271 20.81 3.53 15.50
C PRO A 271 20.75 3.74 17.02
N GLU A 272 20.89 4.97 17.51
CA GLU A 272 20.91 5.28 18.95
C GLU A 272 19.51 5.08 19.55
N ILE A 273 18.47 5.71 18.98
CA ILE A 273 17.07 5.55 19.43
C ILE A 273 16.68 4.07 19.38
N MET A 274 17.11 3.36 18.35
CA MET A 274 16.75 1.97 18.10
C MET A 274 17.41 0.97 19.05
N GLN A 275 18.29 1.40 19.96
CA GLN A 275 18.81 0.55 21.03
C GLN A 275 17.73 0.16 22.05
N ALA A 276 16.73 1.00 22.26
CA ALA A 276 15.60 0.73 23.16
C ALA A 276 14.52 -0.17 22.54
N ALA A 277 14.60 -0.44 21.25
CA ALA A 277 13.61 -1.21 20.50
C ALA A 277 13.85 -2.73 20.63
N LYS A 278 12.78 -3.51 20.39
CA LYS A 278 12.90 -4.97 20.28
C LYS A 278 13.85 -5.36 19.14
N LYS A 279 14.55 -6.46 19.30
CA LYS A 279 15.48 -6.99 18.28
C LYS A 279 14.75 -7.46 17.03
N GLU A 280 13.54 -7.99 17.20
CA GLU A 280 12.68 -8.51 16.13
C GLU A 280 11.69 -7.47 15.61
N MET A 281 11.77 -6.20 16.06
CA MET A 281 10.94 -5.13 15.54
C MET A 281 11.26 -4.88 14.07
N ILE A 282 10.25 -4.53 13.28
CA ILE A 282 10.45 -4.10 11.89
C ILE A 282 10.15 -2.61 11.75
N VAL A 283 10.94 -1.92 10.93
CA VAL A 283 10.78 -0.50 10.61
C VAL A 283 10.38 -0.36 9.16
N MET A 284 9.22 0.25 8.93
CA MET A 284 8.61 0.43 7.63
C MET A 284 8.48 1.90 7.26
N HIS A 285 8.46 2.21 5.97
CA HIS A 285 8.25 3.56 5.46
C HIS A 285 7.70 3.52 4.03
N PRO A 286 6.62 4.23 3.69
CA PRO A 286 6.04 4.19 2.33
C PRO A 286 6.90 4.89 1.27
N LEU A 287 7.99 5.54 1.67
CA LEU A 287 8.90 6.34 0.85
C LEU A 287 8.20 7.46 0.01
N PRO A 288 8.88 8.54 -0.37
CA PRO A 288 10.29 8.82 -0.08
C PRO A 288 10.50 9.29 1.36
N ARG A 289 11.62 8.91 1.97
CA ARG A 289 12.08 9.54 3.21
C ARG A 289 12.88 10.83 2.89
N VAL A 290 12.85 11.80 3.79
CA VAL A 290 13.51 13.12 3.61
C VAL A 290 14.35 13.52 4.84
N GLY A 291 14.52 12.63 5.83
CA GLY A 291 15.29 12.91 7.04
C GLY A 291 14.72 12.26 8.31
N GLU A 292 13.51 11.73 8.26
CA GLU A 292 12.85 11.04 9.36
C GLU A 292 13.43 9.65 9.66
N ILE A 293 14.24 9.10 8.75
CA ILE A 293 15.08 7.92 8.99
C ILE A 293 16.49 8.23 8.52
N SER A 294 17.47 8.14 9.42
CA SER A 294 18.88 8.32 9.09
C SER A 294 19.38 7.23 8.12
N PRO A 295 20.17 7.59 7.10
CA PRO A 295 20.83 6.58 6.25
C PRO A 295 21.67 5.56 7.02
N ASP A 296 22.22 5.92 8.16
CA ASP A 296 23.01 5.01 9.01
C ASP A 296 22.20 3.82 9.56
N PHE A 297 20.87 3.89 9.45
CA PHE A 297 19.96 2.79 9.83
C PHE A 297 19.68 1.81 8.70
N ASP A 298 20.13 2.07 7.47
CA ASP A 298 19.78 1.25 6.29
C ASP A 298 20.31 -0.18 6.37
N ASP A 299 21.46 -0.39 7.02
CA ASP A 299 22.09 -1.71 7.19
C ASP A 299 21.55 -2.48 8.42
N ASP A 300 20.67 -1.87 9.22
CA ASP A 300 20.05 -2.57 10.34
C ASP A 300 19.04 -3.63 9.81
N PRO A 301 19.11 -4.89 10.27
CA PRO A 301 18.20 -5.94 9.79
C PRO A 301 16.72 -5.63 10.00
N ARG A 302 16.40 -4.73 10.94
CA ARG A 302 15.03 -4.25 11.19
C ARG A 302 14.53 -3.25 10.13
N ALA A 303 15.42 -2.68 9.30
CA ALA A 303 15.08 -1.76 8.20
C ALA A 303 14.37 -2.52 7.07
N ALA A 304 13.04 -2.57 7.10
CA ALA A 304 12.23 -3.31 6.14
C ALA A 304 11.74 -2.48 4.94
N TYR A 305 11.93 -1.15 4.94
CA TYR A 305 11.29 -0.26 3.98
C TYR A 305 11.73 -0.44 2.52
N PHE A 306 12.88 -1.03 2.23
CA PHE A 306 13.24 -1.40 0.84
C PHE A 306 12.64 -2.74 0.45
N ARG A 307 12.63 -3.74 1.36
CA ARG A 307 11.92 -5.01 1.15
C ARG A 307 10.42 -4.79 1.00
N GLN A 308 9.84 -3.82 1.73
CA GLN A 308 8.45 -3.35 1.56
C GLN A 308 8.16 -2.90 0.12
N MET A 309 9.10 -2.26 -0.57
CA MET A 309 8.92 -1.89 -1.98
C MET A 309 8.89 -3.12 -2.89
N GLU A 310 9.73 -4.10 -2.61
CA GLU A 310 9.76 -5.38 -3.32
C GLU A 310 8.47 -6.18 -3.08
N TYR A 311 8.00 -6.30 -1.84
CA TYR A 311 6.72 -6.92 -1.52
C TYR A 311 5.55 -6.23 -2.22
N GLY A 312 5.66 -4.93 -2.47
CA GLY A 312 4.71 -4.19 -3.28
C GLY A 312 4.59 -4.69 -4.73
N LEU A 313 5.68 -5.21 -5.31
CA LEU A 313 5.65 -5.85 -6.62
C LEU A 313 4.76 -7.09 -6.58
N TYR A 314 4.97 -7.98 -5.62
CA TYR A 314 4.26 -9.26 -5.55
C TYR A 314 2.77 -9.09 -5.23
N VAL A 315 2.42 -8.15 -4.35
CA VAL A 315 1.01 -7.80 -4.09
C VAL A 315 0.34 -7.28 -5.36
N ARG A 316 0.99 -6.42 -6.14
CA ARG A 316 0.43 -5.93 -7.42
C ARG A 316 0.31 -7.02 -8.46
N MET A 317 1.24 -7.97 -8.51
CA MET A 317 1.12 -9.17 -9.33
C MET A 317 -0.11 -9.99 -8.95
N ALA A 318 -0.30 -10.23 -7.64
CA ALA A 318 -1.47 -10.95 -7.14
C ALA A 318 -2.77 -10.24 -7.53
N LEU A 319 -2.88 -8.94 -7.28
CA LEU A 319 -4.09 -8.16 -7.62
C LEU A 319 -4.40 -8.19 -9.12
N LEU A 320 -3.39 -8.04 -9.99
CA LEU A 320 -3.56 -8.13 -11.44
C LEU A 320 -4.03 -9.53 -11.87
N ALA A 321 -3.43 -10.58 -11.33
CA ALA A 321 -3.84 -11.95 -11.63
C ALA A 321 -5.28 -12.22 -11.18
N MET A 322 -5.66 -11.80 -9.98
CA MET A 322 -7.00 -12.00 -9.41
C MET A 322 -8.08 -11.28 -10.22
N VAL A 323 -7.93 -9.98 -10.50
CA VAL A 323 -8.95 -9.22 -11.24
C VAL A 323 -9.07 -9.65 -12.70
N LEU A 324 -8.02 -10.27 -13.25
CA LEU A 324 -8.02 -10.83 -14.61
C LEU A 324 -8.38 -12.33 -14.63
N GLY A 325 -8.73 -12.92 -13.47
CA GLY A 325 -9.20 -14.30 -13.36
C GLY A 325 -8.12 -15.34 -13.63
N LYS A 326 -6.91 -15.12 -13.15
CA LYS A 326 -5.77 -16.02 -13.30
C LYS A 326 -5.22 -16.53 -11.97
N ALA A 327 -5.76 -16.03 -10.88
CA ALA A 327 -5.54 -16.51 -9.52
C ALA A 327 -6.82 -16.36 -8.69
#